data_40ff38c482efee8ec1646e3b1b76c46c
#
_entry.id   40ff38c482efee8ec1646e3b1b76c46c
#
_cell.length_a   1.000
_cell.length_b   1.000
_cell.length_c   1.000
_cell.angle_alpha   90.00
_cell.angle_beta   90.00
_cell.angle_gamma   90.00
#
_symmetry.space_group_name_H-M   'P 1'
#
loop_
_entity.id
_entity.type
_entity.pdbx_description
1 polymer ?
#
loop_
_entity_poly.entity_id
_entity_poly.type
_entity_poly.pdbx_seq_one_letter_code
_entity_poly.pdbx_strand_id
1 'polypeptide(L)'
;MSSVGRRFSFHMTDTTERSGFVYVHKLLKQLLILLLCTVLIGTGFAPASVSAASRPVTISSCKISRKSKVRVTAVTANPRKISGSRCYLFALTPGMSARPVASCKKSKKMTFTCKLNSGGVNLLNSGFAVASRNSSGKYTYISTRRFISNPGALAKYRYRFPKSISKKGLQVNADMMEDAEELNVRNSVINIDFSQLIAPPALQNSRYSYSWKYQGQTYWFVKDSVSYYDRQLLALNSTSSVNSAVLLLSWRSDLTSLIYPQGRQQGHAFYAWNTKDRSARKQLQATLNFLARRYSTSTKKYGQISNWIIGNEVNNYNTYNYAGSQTLRQYSQIYADQFRLAYNTLVSVCLLYTSDAADDGE
;
A
#
# COMPACT_ATOMS: atom_id res chain seq x y z
N MET A 1 -48.37 -26.48 60.88
CA MET A 1 -47.22 -26.90 61.72
C MET A 1 -45.98 -26.18 61.23
N SER A 2 -45.47 -25.37 62.08
CA SER A 2 -44.19 -24.72 62.42
C SER A 2 -43.44 -24.02 61.31
N SER A 3 -43.50 -22.80 61.30
CA SER A 3 -42.72 -21.60 61.65
C SER A 3 -41.25 -21.84 61.99
N VAL A 4 -40.34 -21.28 61.19
CA VAL A 4 -39.09 -20.78 61.72
C VAL A 4 -38.72 -19.51 60.92
N GLY A 5 -38.84 -18.39 61.60
CA GLY A 5 -38.31 -17.11 61.13
C GLY A 5 -36.80 -17.05 61.30
N ARG A 6 -36.09 -16.43 60.40
CA ARG A 6 -34.75 -15.89 60.63
C ARG A 6 -34.71 -14.42 60.29
N ARG A 7 -34.44 -13.64 61.31
CA ARG A 7 -34.09 -12.21 61.23
C ARG A 7 -32.77 -12.09 60.49
N PHE A 8 -32.73 -11.24 59.46
CA PHE A 8 -31.50 -10.72 58.92
C PHE A 8 -31.15 -9.39 59.61
N SER A 9 -30.05 -9.42 60.35
CA SER A 9 -29.40 -8.22 60.89
C SER A 9 -28.53 -7.61 59.79
N PHE A 10 -28.84 -6.35 59.42
CA PHE A 10 -27.98 -5.57 58.54
C PHE A 10 -26.83 -5.00 59.39
N HIS A 11 -25.63 -5.42 59.06
CA HIS A 11 -24.43 -4.71 59.43
C HIS A 11 -24.02 -3.79 58.31
N MET A 12 -24.19 -2.50 58.51
CA MET A 12 -23.53 -1.50 57.70
C MET A 12 -22.06 -1.42 58.11
N THR A 13 -21.19 -1.79 57.22
CA THR A 13 -19.74 -1.53 57.34
C THR A 13 -19.26 -0.85 56.09
N ASP A 14 -19.00 0.41 56.24
CA ASP A 14 -17.90 1.21 55.72
C ASP A 14 -17.44 0.96 54.28
N THR A 15 -18.14 1.64 53.32
CA THR A 15 -17.79 1.65 51.91
C THR A 15 -16.91 2.86 51.53
N THR A 16 -16.55 3.71 52.46
CA THR A 16 -15.80 4.96 52.18
C THR A 16 -14.28 4.78 52.17
N GLU A 17 -13.72 3.83 52.91
CA GLU A 17 -12.26 3.59 52.88
C GLU A 17 -11.77 2.82 51.68
N ARG A 18 -12.57 1.93 51.07
CA ARG A 18 -12.17 1.19 49.87
C ARG A 18 -12.11 2.05 48.58
N SER A 19 -12.91 3.06 48.48
CA SER A 19 -12.91 3.96 47.30
C SER A 19 -11.66 4.84 47.23
N GLY A 20 -11.17 5.30 48.37
CA GLY A 20 -9.94 6.09 48.48
C GLY A 20 -8.69 5.33 48.09
N PHE A 21 -8.59 4.04 48.50
CA PHE A 21 -7.43 3.21 48.19
C PHE A 21 -7.33 2.83 46.69
N VAL A 22 -8.45 2.62 46.04
CA VAL A 22 -8.50 2.34 44.60
C VAL A 22 -8.14 3.59 43.79
N TYR A 23 -8.56 4.77 44.25
CA TYR A 23 -8.26 6.05 43.58
C TYR A 23 -6.78 6.40 43.70
N VAL A 24 -6.17 6.22 44.88
CA VAL A 24 -4.75 6.48 45.12
C VAL A 24 -3.89 5.50 44.30
N HIS A 25 -4.29 4.23 44.20
CA HIS A 25 -3.57 3.23 43.40
C HIS A 25 -3.64 3.53 41.90
N LYS A 26 -4.77 4.05 41.41
CA LYS A 26 -4.95 4.47 40.03
C LYS A 26 -4.14 5.73 39.71
N LEU A 27 -4.09 6.69 40.64
CA LEU A 27 -3.25 7.90 40.50
C LEU A 27 -1.76 7.57 40.52
N LEU A 28 -1.31 6.68 41.43
CA LEU A 28 0.07 6.21 41.47
C LEU A 28 0.49 5.46 40.19
N LYS A 29 -0.39 4.62 39.63
CA LYS A 29 -0.12 4.00 38.32
C LYS A 29 -0.02 5.01 37.20
N GLN A 30 -0.88 6.02 37.15
CA GLN A 30 -0.81 7.08 36.14
C GLN A 30 0.45 7.94 36.31
N LEU A 31 0.85 8.28 37.53
CA LEU A 31 2.10 8.99 37.82
C LEU A 31 3.32 8.16 37.45
N LEU A 32 3.31 6.84 37.71
CA LEU A 32 4.40 5.95 37.33
C LEU A 32 4.55 5.82 35.81
N ILE A 33 3.42 5.76 35.08
CA ILE A 33 3.41 5.76 33.60
C ILE A 33 3.92 7.09 33.06
N LEU A 34 3.52 8.23 33.66
CA LEU A 34 4.01 9.55 33.27
C LEU A 34 5.53 9.68 33.55
N LEU A 35 6.01 9.18 34.69
CA LEU A 35 7.43 9.15 35.06
C LEU A 35 8.24 8.25 34.11
N LEU A 36 7.73 7.07 33.77
CA LEU A 36 8.36 6.20 32.74
C LEU A 36 8.41 6.88 31.36
N CYS A 37 7.36 7.57 30.96
CA CYS A 37 7.35 8.32 29.69
C CYS A 37 8.36 9.48 29.72
N THR A 38 8.52 10.20 30.85
CA THR A 38 9.49 11.29 30.95
C THR A 38 10.93 10.79 31.01
N VAL A 39 11.19 9.62 31.64
CA VAL A 39 12.52 9.00 31.64
C VAL A 39 12.89 8.46 30.24
N LEU A 40 11.93 7.94 29.49
CA LEU A 40 12.14 7.51 28.09
C LEU A 40 12.36 8.70 27.13
N ILE A 41 11.84 9.89 27.45
CA ILE A 41 12.09 11.11 26.66
C ILE A 41 13.42 11.75 27.07
N GLY A 42 13.89 11.54 28.31
CA GLY A 42 15.13 12.15 28.82
C GLY A 42 16.42 11.39 28.50
N THR A 43 16.36 10.09 28.15
CA THR A 43 17.50 9.38 27.58
C THR A 43 17.50 9.62 26.07
N GLY A 44 18.17 10.67 25.66
CA GLY A 44 18.39 11.01 24.27
C GLY A 44 19.10 9.89 23.52
N PHE A 45 18.35 8.88 23.08
CA PHE A 45 18.66 8.23 21.81
C PHE A 45 18.29 9.22 20.71
N ALA A 46 19.13 10.25 20.56
CA ALA A 46 19.26 10.84 19.25
C ALA A 46 19.52 9.65 18.30
N PRO A 47 18.65 9.35 17.32
CA PRO A 47 19.01 8.37 16.32
C PRO A 47 20.34 8.87 15.79
N ALA A 48 21.40 8.05 15.92
CA ALA A 48 22.65 8.36 15.28
C ALA A 48 22.28 8.66 13.84
N SER A 49 22.30 9.94 13.48
CA SER A 49 22.13 10.38 12.11
C SER A 49 23.34 9.78 11.41
N VAL A 50 23.16 8.60 10.82
CA VAL A 50 24.06 8.12 9.78
C VAL A 50 23.97 9.23 8.75
N SER A 51 24.91 10.14 8.79
CA SER A 51 25.12 11.17 7.80
C SER A 51 25.24 10.43 6.48
N ALA A 52 24.14 10.29 5.78
CA ALA A 52 24.15 9.80 4.42
C ALA A 52 24.98 10.84 3.68
N ALA A 53 26.21 10.48 3.32
CA ALA A 53 27.14 11.35 2.62
C ALA A 53 26.35 12.10 1.55
N SER A 54 26.28 13.44 1.68
CA SER A 54 25.40 14.27 0.87
C SER A 54 25.79 14.07 -0.59
N ARG A 55 24.95 13.41 -1.34
CA ARG A 55 25.23 13.18 -2.77
C ARG A 55 25.16 14.51 -3.50
N PRO A 56 26.08 14.78 -4.44
CA PRO A 56 26.23 16.11 -5.06
C PRO A 56 25.04 16.53 -5.94
N VAL A 57 24.10 15.62 -6.21
CA VAL A 57 22.93 15.86 -7.06
C VAL A 57 21.65 15.49 -6.30
N THR A 58 20.65 16.36 -6.35
CA THR A 58 19.30 16.12 -5.83
C THR A 58 18.32 16.06 -6.98
N ILE A 59 17.49 15.00 -7.04
CA ILE A 59 16.35 14.95 -7.95
C ILE A 59 15.21 15.77 -7.35
N SER A 60 14.94 16.94 -7.93
CA SER A 60 13.87 17.85 -7.47
C SER A 60 12.48 17.42 -7.95
N SER A 61 12.38 16.79 -9.12
CA SER A 61 11.10 16.34 -9.69
C SER A 61 11.27 15.05 -10.48
N CYS A 62 10.26 14.15 -10.36
CA CYS A 62 10.14 12.93 -11.16
C CYS A 62 8.66 12.73 -11.50
N LYS A 63 8.24 13.12 -12.71
CA LYS A 63 6.82 13.18 -13.09
C LYS A 63 6.59 12.56 -14.47
N ILE A 64 5.40 11.98 -14.66
CA ILE A 64 4.91 11.59 -15.98
C ILE A 64 4.53 12.85 -16.74
N SER A 65 4.95 12.92 -17.99
CA SER A 65 4.55 13.98 -18.93
C SER A 65 4.01 13.38 -20.23
N ARG A 66 2.97 14.02 -20.81
CA ARG A 66 2.32 13.56 -22.04
C ARG A 66 1.92 12.09 -22.04
N LYS A 67 1.51 11.53 -20.87
CA LYS A 67 1.07 10.15 -20.64
C LYS A 67 2.04 9.03 -21.08
N SER A 68 3.11 9.34 -21.77
CA SER A 68 4.03 8.34 -22.36
C SER A 68 5.51 8.54 -22.00
N LYS A 69 5.85 9.63 -21.32
CA LYS A 69 7.23 9.99 -20.97
C LYS A 69 7.37 10.23 -19.48
N VAL A 70 8.54 9.95 -18.95
CA VAL A 70 8.96 10.36 -17.61
C VAL A 70 9.94 11.51 -17.75
N ARG A 71 9.67 12.62 -17.09
CA ARG A 71 10.56 13.76 -16.96
C ARG A 71 11.14 13.80 -15.56
N VAL A 72 12.47 13.82 -15.47
CA VAL A 72 13.19 13.93 -14.20
C VAL A 72 14.02 15.21 -14.25
N THR A 73 13.84 16.06 -13.24
CA THR A 73 14.66 17.26 -13.05
C THR A 73 15.58 17.03 -11.86
N ALA A 74 16.85 17.28 -12.03
CA ALA A 74 17.87 17.17 -11.01
C ALA A 74 18.69 18.45 -10.91
N VAL A 75 19.15 18.79 -9.71
CA VAL A 75 19.90 20.01 -9.43
C VAL A 75 21.17 19.68 -8.67
N THR A 76 22.21 20.53 -8.89
CA THR A 76 23.46 20.47 -8.14
C THR A 76 23.99 21.90 -7.91
N ALA A 77 24.54 22.13 -6.75
CA ALA A 77 25.20 23.42 -6.46
C ALA A 77 26.49 23.59 -7.28
N ASN A 78 27.23 22.52 -7.50
CA ASN A 78 28.54 22.58 -8.18
C ASN A 78 28.68 21.48 -9.24
N PRO A 79 28.38 21.76 -10.51
CA PRO A 79 28.56 20.81 -11.62
C PRO A 79 30.04 20.40 -11.82
N ARG A 80 31.00 21.24 -11.46
CA ARG A 80 32.43 20.94 -11.65
C ARG A 80 32.92 19.76 -10.81
N LYS A 81 32.27 19.51 -9.65
CA LYS A 81 32.54 18.36 -8.78
C LYS A 81 32.01 17.01 -9.31
N ILE A 82 31.29 17.01 -10.43
CA ILE A 82 30.75 15.81 -11.06
C ILE A 82 31.75 15.33 -12.12
N SER A 83 32.17 14.06 -12.05
CA SER A 83 33.06 13.44 -13.03
C SER A 83 32.41 13.35 -14.42
N GLY A 84 33.21 13.46 -15.47
CA GLY A 84 32.79 13.41 -16.86
C GLY A 84 32.04 14.65 -17.35
N SER A 85 31.66 14.66 -18.62
CA SER A 85 30.94 15.75 -19.28
C SER A 85 29.43 15.62 -19.30
N ARG A 86 28.93 14.42 -19.02
CA ARG A 86 27.49 14.05 -19.06
C ARG A 86 27.07 13.38 -17.77
N CYS A 87 25.78 13.52 -17.45
CA CYS A 87 25.09 12.78 -16.42
C CYS A 87 24.08 11.83 -17.06
N TYR A 88 23.85 10.71 -16.42
CA TYR A 88 23.01 9.61 -16.89
C TYR A 88 21.88 9.34 -15.90
N LEU A 89 20.66 9.25 -16.40
CA LEU A 89 19.52 8.83 -15.61
C LEU A 89 19.38 7.30 -15.68
N PHE A 90 19.39 6.64 -14.55
CA PHE A 90 19.16 5.20 -14.43
C PHE A 90 17.74 4.92 -13.97
N ALA A 91 17.12 3.90 -14.57
CA ALA A 91 15.91 3.29 -14.06
C ALA A 91 16.29 2.06 -13.21
N LEU A 92 15.92 2.10 -11.96
CA LEU A 92 16.14 1.06 -10.95
C LEU A 92 14.82 0.28 -10.78
N THR A 93 14.59 -0.67 -11.67
CA THR A 93 13.40 -1.52 -11.62
C THR A 93 13.72 -2.76 -10.79
N PRO A 94 12.97 -3.05 -9.70
CA PRO A 94 13.19 -4.26 -8.92
C PRO A 94 13.14 -5.53 -9.79
N GLY A 95 14.01 -6.49 -9.51
CA GLY A 95 14.14 -7.74 -10.30
C GLY A 95 14.77 -7.56 -11.69
N MET A 96 15.38 -6.41 -11.97
CA MET A 96 16.06 -6.14 -13.24
C MET A 96 17.39 -5.42 -13.01
N SER A 97 18.35 -5.65 -13.91
CA SER A 97 19.59 -4.90 -13.93
C SER A 97 19.30 -3.40 -14.16
N ALA A 98 19.97 -2.56 -13.37
CA ALA A 98 19.89 -1.12 -13.54
C ALA A 98 20.49 -0.70 -14.89
N ARG A 99 19.78 0.15 -15.64
CA ARG A 99 20.22 0.61 -16.95
C ARG A 99 20.01 2.11 -17.15
N PRO A 100 20.89 2.78 -17.91
CA PRO A 100 20.66 4.15 -18.29
C PRO A 100 19.47 4.25 -19.26
N VAL A 101 18.56 5.20 -19.00
CA VAL A 101 17.36 5.45 -19.81
C VAL A 101 17.36 6.82 -20.47
N ALA A 102 18.22 7.72 -20.01
CA ALA A 102 18.45 9.04 -20.61
C ALA A 102 19.81 9.59 -20.19
N SER A 103 20.31 10.60 -20.91
CA SER A 103 21.49 11.36 -20.54
C SER A 103 21.36 12.83 -20.93
N CYS A 104 22.08 13.70 -20.25
CA CYS A 104 22.21 15.12 -20.60
C CYS A 104 23.62 15.65 -20.29
N LYS A 105 23.97 16.83 -20.82
CA LYS A 105 25.18 17.55 -20.40
C LYS A 105 25.07 17.95 -18.93
N LYS A 106 26.17 17.92 -18.18
CA LYS A 106 26.15 18.34 -16.77
C LYS A 106 25.94 19.85 -16.68
N SER A 107 25.08 20.27 -15.79
CA SER A 107 24.74 21.67 -15.52
C SER A 107 24.16 21.82 -14.11
N LYS A 108 23.99 23.05 -13.63
CA LYS A 108 23.33 23.30 -12.32
C LYS A 108 21.93 22.71 -12.26
N LYS A 109 21.17 22.76 -13.37
CA LYS A 109 19.85 22.17 -13.52
C LYS A 109 19.84 21.23 -14.72
N MET A 110 19.61 19.94 -14.48
CA MET A 110 19.60 18.87 -15.48
C MET A 110 18.19 18.35 -15.68
N THR A 111 17.75 18.23 -16.92
CA THR A 111 16.44 17.65 -17.26
C THR A 111 16.66 16.42 -18.13
N PHE A 112 16.13 15.30 -17.66
CA PHE A 112 16.12 14.02 -18.35
C PHE A 112 14.70 13.70 -18.80
N THR A 113 14.57 13.12 -19.98
CA THR A 113 13.30 12.61 -20.49
C THR A 113 13.51 11.23 -21.09
N CYS A 114 12.73 10.26 -20.64
CA CYS A 114 12.72 8.90 -21.20
C CYS A 114 11.28 8.44 -21.49
N LYS A 115 11.13 7.38 -22.29
CA LYS A 115 9.81 6.74 -22.50
C LYS A 115 9.38 6.04 -21.22
N LEU A 116 8.09 6.14 -20.85
CA LEU A 116 7.51 5.39 -19.71
C LEU A 116 7.62 3.88 -19.95
N ASN A 117 7.34 3.43 -21.19
CA ASN A 117 7.59 2.07 -21.63
C ASN A 117 8.92 2.05 -22.40
N SER A 118 9.96 1.52 -21.82
CA SER A 118 11.31 1.51 -22.35
C SER A 118 11.89 0.10 -22.38
N GLY A 119 12.23 -0.41 -23.59
CA GLY A 119 12.78 -1.76 -23.78
C GLY A 119 11.86 -2.86 -23.21
N GLY A 120 10.57 -2.81 -23.50
CA GLY A 120 9.57 -3.78 -23.01
C GLY A 120 9.30 -3.74 -21.51
N VAL A 121 9.71 -2.65 -20.83
CA VAL A 121 9.51 -2.46 -19.38
C VAL A 121 8.72 -1.20 -19.12
N ASN A 122 7.63 -1.30 -18.36
CA ASN A 122 6.93 -0.14 -17.83
C ASN A 122 7.67 0.39 -16.59
N LEU A 123 8.12 1.64 -16.66
CA LEU A 123 8.92 2.28 -15.62
C LEU A 123 8.10 2.94 -14.50
N LEU A 124 6.77 2.79 -14.50
CA LEU A 124 5.87 3.43 -13.52
C LEU A 124 6.30 3.16 -12.06
N ASN A 125 6.76 1.95 -11.77
CA ASN A 125 7.19 1.52 -10.45
C ASN A 125 8.72 1.47 -10.29
N SER A 126 9.46 2.10 -11.20
CA SER A 126 10.92 2.19 -11.11
C SER A 126 11.34 3.37 -10.27
N GLY A 127 12.40 3.21 -9.49
CA GLY A 127 13.11 4.34 -8.94
C GLY A 127 14.04 4.94 -9.99
N PHE A 128 14.29 6.23 -9.91
CA PHE A 128 15.23 6.93 -10.79
C PHE A 128 16.38 7.50 -9.99
N ALA A 129 17.59 7.31 -10.48
CA ALA A 129 18.81 7.88 -9.88
C ALA A 129 19.72 8.44 -10.97
N VAL A 130 20.43 9.52 -10.64
CA VAL A 130 21.42 10.13 -11.53
C VAL A 130 22.78 9.51 -11.22
N ALA A 131 23.52 9.18 -12.29
CA ALA A 131 24.89 8.71 -12.21
C ALA A 131 25.81 9.57 -13.07
N SER A 132 27.08 9.67 -12.69
CA SER A 132 28.19 10.14 -13.53
C SER A 132 28.97 8.94 -14.08
N ARG A 133 29.74 9.17 -15.14
CA ARG A 133 30.61 8.17 -15.75
C ARG A 133 32.07 8.70 -15.68
N ASN A 134 32.96 7.90 -15.15
CA ASN A 134 34.37 8.25 -15.10
C ASN A 134 35.11 7.98 -16.43
N SER A 135 36.41 8.28 -16.53
CA SER A 135 37.23 8.03 -17.71
C SER A 135 37.33 6.55 -18.08
N SER A 136 37.32 5.66 -17.09
CA SER A 136 37.31 4.20 -17.32
C SER A 136 35.93 3.61 -17.70
N GLY A 137 34.94 4.47 -17.90
CA GLY A 137 33.60 4.03 -18.31
C GLY A 137 32.68 3.55 -17.18
N LYS A 138 33.13 3.53 -15.93
CA LYS A 138 32.38 3.08 -14.76
C LYS A 138 31.34 4.12 -14.32
N TYR A 139 30.12 3.69 -14.02
CA TYR A 139 29.05 4.53 -13.49
C TYR A 139 29.08 4.59 -11.97
N THR A 140 28.87 5.78 -11.42
CA THR A 140 28.73 6.02 -9.97
C THR A 140 27.47 6.84 -9.73
N TYR A 141 26.58 6.36 -8.85
CA TYR A 141 25.36 7.08 -8.48
C TYR A 141 25.69 8.31 -7.64
N ILE A 142 25.28 9.46 -8.14
CA ILE A 142 25.52 10.80 -7.55
C ILE A 142 24.24 11.43 -6.97
N SER A 143 23.10 10.77 -7.05
CA SER A 143 21.84 11.16 -6.39
C SER A 143 21.25 10.00 -5.60
N THR A 144 20.37 10.30 -4.65
CA THR A 144 19.44 9.33 -4.06
C THR A 144 18.38 8.90 -5.09
N ARG A 145 17.73 7.79 -4.84
CA ARG A 145 16.62 7.28 -5.66
C ARG A 145 15.35 8.10 -5.44
N ARG A 146 14.66 8.47 -6.50
CA ARG A 146 13.34 9.09 -6.45
C ARG A 146 12.36 8.35 -7.36
N PHE A 147 11.07 8.30 -6.96
CA PHE A 147 10.01 7.66 -7.72
C PHE A 147 9.13 8.68 -8.41
N ILE A 148 8.31 8.21 -9.36
CA ILE A 148 7.27 9.04 -10.02
C ILE A 148 6.28 9.50 -8.94
N SER A 149 6.02 10.81 -8.91
CA SER A 149 5.13 11.42 -7.91
C SER A 149 3.69 11.65 -8.42
N ASN A 150 3.42 11.51 -9.71
CA ASN A 150 2.11 11.77 -10.31
C ASN A 150 1.57 10.60 -11.15
N PRO A 151 1.44 9.38 -10.61
CA PRO A 151 0.92 8.24 -11.38
C PRO A 151 -0.48 8.48 -11.94
N GLY A 152 -1.30 9.30 -11.28
CA GLY A 152 -2.63 9.72 -11.73
C GLY A 152 -2.66 10.50 -13.05
N ALA A 153 -1.51 10.97 -13.55
CA ALA A 153 -1.43 11.53 -14.89
C ALA A 153 -1.79 10.52 -16.00
N LEU A 154 -1.74 9.21 -15.70
CA LEU A 154 -2.16 8.14 -16.61
C LEU A 154 -3.64 7.80 -16.48
N ALA A 155 -4.30 8.23 -15.41
CA ALA A 155 -5.65 7.83 -15.08
C ALA A 155 -6.63 8.17 -16.20
N LYS A 156 -7.41 7.14 -16.60
CA LYS A 156 -8.52 7.28 -17.55
C LYS A 156 -9.76 7.81 -16.85
N TYR A 157 -9.99 7.35 -15.62
CA TYR A 157 -11.15 7.70 -14.82
C TYR A 157 -10.74 8.69 -13.73
N ARG A 158 -11.60 9.70 -13.51
CA ARG A 158 -11.40 10.74 -12.50
C ARG A 158 -12.77 11.08 -11.94
N TYR A 159 -12.96 10.92 -10.64
CA TYR A 159 -14.19 11.29 -9.97
C TYR A 159 -13.92 11.66 -8.51
N ARG A 160 -14.86 12.42 -7.96
CA ARG A 160 -14.77 12.90 -6.58
C ARG A 160 -14.95 11.72 -5.62
N PHE A 161 -14.18 11.71 -4.54
CA PHE A 161 -14.36 10.75 -3.47
C PHE A 161 -15.77 10.90 -2.87
N PRO A 162 -16.54 9.80 -2.71
CA PRO A 162 -17.87 9.87 -2.14
C PRO A 162 -17.81 10.30 -0.67
N LYS A 163 -18.68 11.22 -0.28
CA LYS A 163 -18.81 11.62 1.13
C LYS A 163 -19.69 10.61 1.85
N SER A 164 -19.18 10.06 2.94
CA SER A 164 -20.01 9.26 3.84
C SER A 164 -20.92 10.19 4.65
N ILE A 165 -22.20 9.85 4.71
CA ILE A 165 -23.22 10.57 5.48
C ILE A 165 -23.41 10.00 6.88
N SER A 166 -22.73 8.91 7.22
CA SER A 166 -22.76 8.25 8.51
C SER A 166 -21.38 7.71 8.86
N LYS A 167 -21.06 7.64 10.15
CA LYS A 167 -19.84 7.00 10.67
C LYS A 167 -20.02 5.50 10.89
N LYS A 168 -21.23 4.96 10.76
CA LYS A 168 -21.51 3.52 10.94
C LYS A 168 -20.86 2.74 9.81
N GLY A 169 -20.07 1.73 10.18
CA GLY A 169 -19.35 0.87 9.26
C GLY A 169 -19.40 -0.58 9.70
N LEU A 170 -19.55 -1.50 8.74
CA LEU A 170 -19.53 -2.94 8.95
C LEU A 170 -18.83 -3.64 7.79
N GLN A 171 -18.33 -4.83 8.05
CA GLN A 171 -18.05 -5.81 7.02
C GLN A 171 -19.36 -6.55 6.70
N VAL A 172 -20.07 -6.05 5.69
CA VAL A 172 -21.41 -6.54 5.34
C VAL A 172 -21.30 -7.76 4.44
N ASN A 173 -22.07 -8.82 4.76
CA ASN A 173 -22.32 -9.91 3.83
C ASN A 173 -23.43 -9.49 2.83
N ALA A 174 -23.29 -9.86 1.56
CA ALA A 174 -24.28 -9.55 0.52
C ALA A 174 -25.68 -10.14 0.81
N ASP A 175 -25.73 -11.22 1.58
CA ASP A 175 -26.99 -11.88 1.96
C ASP A 175 -27.66 -11.24 3.19
N MET A 176 -27.05 -10.20 3.80
CA MET A 176 -27.52 -9.48 5.00
C MET A 176 -27.63 -7.97 4.73
N MET A 177 -28.04 -7.60 3.53
CA MET A 177 -28.12 -6.18 3.14
C MET A 177 -29.25 -5.45 3.84
N GLU A 178 -30.37 -6.11 4.13
CA GLU A 178 -31.50 -5.52 4.88
C GLU A 178 -31.06 -5.05 6.26
N ASP A 179 -30.32 -5.86 7.01
CA ASP A 179 -29.77 -5.50 8.31
C ASP A 179 -28.83 -4.29 8.21
N ALA A 180 -28.03 -4.23 7.16
CA ALA A 180 -27.13 -3.09 6.93
C ALA A 180 -27.88 -1.79 6.61
N GLU A 181 -29.02 -1.89 5.93
CA GLU A 181 -29.89 -0.74 5.62
C GLU A 181 -30.62 -0.26 6.87
N GLU A 182 -31.22 -1.15 7.67
CA GLU A 182 -31.86 -0.83 8.95
C GLU A 182 -30.88 -0.15 9.92
N LEU A 183 -29.68 -0.66 10.00
CA LEU A 183 -28.60 -0.08 10.81
C LEU A 183 -28.05 1.22 10.23
N ASN A 184 -28.49 1.66 9.06
CA ASN A 184 -27.97 2.82 8.35
C ASN A 184 -26.44 2.79 8.17
N VAL A 185 -25.90 1.64 7.75
CA VAL A 185 -24.48 1.45 7.42
C VAL A 185 -24.14 2.24 6.16
N ARG A 186 -23.09 3.08 6.22
CA ARG A 186 -22.65 3.90 5.09
C ARG A 186 -21.15 3.75 4.79
N ASN A 187 -20.47 2.93 5.55
CA ASN A 187 -19.09 2.52 5.26
C ASN A 187 -19.02 1.01 5.32
N SER A 188 -18.41 0.38 4.34
CA SER A 188 -18.23 -1.06 4.34
C SER A 188 -16.81 -1.44 3.96
N VAL A 189 -16.41 -2.66 4.36
CA VAL A 189 -15.15 -3.25 3.98
C VAL A 189 -15.39 -4.64 3.41
N ILE A 190 -14.66 -4.98 2.35
CA ILE A 190 -14.60 -6.34 1.80
C ILE A 190 -13.16 -6.81 1.74
N ASN A 191 -12.96 -8.12 1.83
CA ASN A 191 -11.67 -8.75 1.65
C ASN A 191 -11.55 -9.29 0.22
N ILE A 192 -10.50 -8.89 -0.50
CA ILE A 192 -10.18 -9.43 -1.84
C ILE A 192 -8.86 -10.19 -1.73
N ASP A 193 -8.97 -11.52 -1.70
CA ASP A 193 -7.81 -12.40 -1.65
C ASP A 193 -7.36 -12.78 -3.05
N PHE A 194 -6.12 -12.42 -3.39
CA PHE A 194 -5.52 -12.73 -4.68
C PHE A 194 -5.39 -14.25 -4.92
N SER A 195 -5.29 -15.04 -3.86
CA SER A 195 -5.23 -16.49 -3.97
C SER A 195 -6.57 -17.09 -4.45
N GLN A 196 -7.69 -16.45 -4.13
CA GLN A 196 -9.01 -16.85 -4.60
C GLN A 196 -9.30 -16.30 -6.01
N LEU A 197 -8.76 -15.13 -6.32
CA LEU A 197 -9.04 -14.39 -7.53
C LEU A 197 -8.24 -14.89 -8.74
N ILE A 198 -6.94 -15.16 -8.57
CA ILE A 198 -6.04 -15.59 -9.65
C ILE A 198 -6.36 -17.04 -10.02
N ALA A 199 -6.66 -17.30 -11.29
CA ALA A 199 -7.01 -18.63 -11.74
C ALA A 199 -5.80 -19.60 -11.68
N PRO A 200 -5.98 -20.79 -11.06
CA PRO A 200 -4.99 -21.85 -11.15
C PRO A 200 -4.89 -22.37 -12.60
N PRO A 201 -3.79 -23.03 -12.99
CA PRO A 201 -3.55 -23.47 -14.37
C PRO A 201 -4.74 -24.20 -15.00
N ALA A 202 -5.41 -25.08 -14.26
CA ALA A 202 -6.56 -25.86 -14.74
C ALA A 202 -7.79 -25.00 -15.11
N LEU A 203 -7.93 -23.80 -14.54
CA LEU A 203 -9.05 -22.89 -14.79
C LEU A 203 -8.69 -21.72 -15.74
N GLN A 204 -7.48 -21.72 -16.30
CA GLN A 204 -7.01 -20.66 -17.23
C GLN A 204 -7.60 -20.82 -18.63
N ASN A 205 -8.92 -20.74 -18.73
CA ASN A 205 -9.68 -20.79 -19.98
C ASN A 205 -10.94 -19.93 -19.89
N SER A 206 -11.56 -19.61 -21.03
CA SER A 206 -12.72 -18.71 -21.10
C SER A 206 -14.01 -19.28 -20.48
N ARG A 207 -14.08 -20.58 -20.21
CA ARG A 207 -15.23 -21.21 -19.54
C ARG A 207 -15.28 -20.80 -18.06
N TYR A 208 -14.14 -20.86 -17.36
CA TYR A 208 -14.08 -20.70 -15.90
C TYR A 208 -13.46 -19.37 -15.45
N SER A 209 -12.81 -18.63 -16.35
CA SER A 209 -12.08 -17.44 -16.00
C SER A 209 -12.23 -16.31 -17.01
N TYR A 210 -12.09 -15.07 -16.52
CA TYR A 210 -11.90 -13.89 -17.36
C TYR A 210 -10.44 -13.79 -17.80
N SER A 211 -10.19 -13.62 -19.08
CA SER A 211 -8.86 -13.26 -19.59
C SER A 211 -8.63 -11.76 -19.48
N TRP A 212 -7.43 -11.38 -19.10
CA TRP A 212 -7.02 -9.97 -18.97
C TRP A 212 -5.68 -9.73 -19.63
N LYS A 213 -5.65 -8.92 -20.68
CA LYS A 213 -4.41 -8.51 -21.34
C LYS A 213 -3.76 -7.34 -20.61
N TYR A 214 -2.55 -7.55 -20.09
CA TYR A 214 -1.77 -6.51 -19.42
C TYR A 214 -0.30 -6.58 -19.83
N GLN A 215 0.27 -5.47 -20.31
CA GLN A 215 1.67 -5.36 -20.77
C GLN A 215 2.12 -6.51 -21.69
N GLY A 216 1.27 -6.87 -22.65
CA GLY A 216 1.58 -7.90 -23.67
C GLY A 216 1.42 -9.36 -23.21
N GLN A 217 0.97 -9.59 -22.00
CA GLN A 217 0.68 -10.93 -21.47
C GLN A 217 -0.79 -11.08 -21.11
N THR A 218 -1.30 -12.32 -21.15
CA THR A 218 -2.65 -12.66 -20.71
C THR A 218 -2.61 -13.23 -19.30
N TYR A 219 -3.50 -12.77 -18.45
CA TYR A 219 -3.70 -13.20 -17.07
C TYR A 219 -5.16 -13.67 -16.93
N TRP A 220 -5.42 -14.54 -15.97
CA TRP A 220 -6.72 -15.17 -15.81
C TRP A 220 -7.25 -15.00 -14.39
N PHE A 221 -8.54 -14.66 -14.27
CA PHE A 221 -9.21 -14.42 -13.00
C PHE A 221 -10.48 -15.26 -12.92
N VAL A 222 -10.65 -16.02 -11.84
CA VAL A 222 -11.75 -16.97 -11.62
C VAL A 222 -13.10 -16.24 -11.67
N LYS A 223 -14.00 -16.69 -12.55
CA LYS A 223 -15.31 -16.04 -12.74
C LYS A 223 -16.16 -16.05 -11.48
N ASP A 224 -16.19 -17.16 -10.75
CA ASP A 224 -17.01 -17.30 -9.55
C ASP A 224 -16.55 -16.32 -8.45
N SER A 225 -15.23 -16.22 -8.22
CA SER A 225 -14.68 -15.25 -7.29
C SER A 225 -14.98 -13.81 -7.70
N VAL A 226 -14.83 -13.49 -8.98
CA VAL A 226 -15.17 -12.16 -9.51
C VAL A 226 -16.66 -11.88 -9.36
N SER A 227 -17.53 -12.84 -9.68
CA SER A 227 -18.98 -12.70 -9.57
C SER A 227 -19.43 -12.52 -8.12
N TYR A 228 -18.77 -13.19 -7.18
CA TYR A 228 -18.99 -12.98 -5.75
C TYR A 228 -18.71 -11.52 -5.34
N TYR A 229 -17.55 -10.98 -5.72
CA TYR A 229 -17.23 -9.57 -5.44
C TYR A 229 -18.14 -8.58 -6.15
N ASP A 230 -18.55 -8.90 -7.39
CA ASP A 230 -19.51 -8.06 -8.14
C ASP A 230 -20.84 -7.95 -7.39
N ARG A 231 -21.43 -9.08 -6.97
CA ARG A 231 -22.72 -9.09 -6.24
C ARG A 231 -22.61 -8.30 -4.94
N GLN A 232 -21.55 -8.55 -4.17
CA GLN A 232 -21.31 -7.87 -2.90
C GLN A 232 -21.19 -6.35 -3.08
N LEU A 233 -20.39 -5.91 -4.04
CA LEU A 233 -20.18 -4.47 -4.29
C LEU A 233 -21.40 -3.80 -4.91
N LEU A 234 -22.17 -4.48 -5.75
CA LEU A 234 -23.41 -3.94 -6.31
C LEU A 234 -24.46 -3.74 -5.19
N ALA A 235 -24.63 -4.72 -4.30
CA ALA A 235 -25.53 -4.61 -3.15
C ALA A 235 -25.11 -3.44 -2.23
N LEU A 236 -23.84 -3.33 -1.88
CA LEU A 236 -23.31 -2.22 -1.06
C LEU A 236 -23.46 -0.84 -1.73
N ASN A 237 -23.37 -0.77 -3.04
CA ASN A 237 -23.56 0.51 -3.76
C ASN A 237 -25.02 0.97 -3.81
N SER A 238 -26.01 0.06 -3.69
CA SER A 238 -27.42 0.45 -3.60
C SER A 238 -27.71 1.31 -2.36
N THR A 239 -26.97 1.07 -1.27
CA THR A 239 -27.09 1.83 -0.02
C THR A 239 -26.28 3.13 0.00
N SER A 240 -25.63 3.50 -1.11
CA SER A 240 -24.70 4.64 -1.18
C SER A 240 -23.50 4.54 -0.22
N SER A 241 -23.09 3.33 0.12
CA SER A 241 -21.93 3.08 1.01
C SER A 241 -20.62 3.47 0.36
N VAL A 242 -19.70 3.95 1.19
CA VAL A 242 -18.29 4.13 0.86
C VAL A 242 -17.58 2.79 1.10
N ASN A 243 -17.24 2.08 0.02
CA ASN A 243 -16.70 0.73 0.10
C ASN A 243 -15.17 0.73 0.11
N SER A 244 -14.60 0.02 1.07
CA SER A 244 -13.17 -0.22 1.19
C SER A 244 -12.86 -1.68 0.84
N ALA A 245 -11.75 -1.93 0.16
CA ALA A 245 -11.28 -3.29 -0.12
C ALA A 245 -9.91 -3.53 0.51
N VAL A 246 -9.80 -4.57 1.34
CA VAL A 246 -8.52 -5.06 1.87
C VAL A 246 -7.95 -6.06 0.87
N LEU A 247 -6.75 -5.79 0.36
CA LEU A 247 -6.07 -6.64 -0.61
C LEU A 247 -5.15 -7.62 0.11
N LEU A 248 -5.45 -8.90 -0.03
CA LEU A 248 -4.82 -10.00 0.70
C LEU A 248 -4.13 -10.97 -0.26
N LEU A 249 -3.21 -11.75 0.27
CA LEU A 249 -2.59 -12.89 -0.40
C LEU A 249 -2.47 -14.03 0.59
N SER A 250 -3.35 -15.02 0.50
CA SER A 250 -3.26 -16.27 1.27
C SER A 250 -2.30 -17.26 0.61
N TRP A 251 -1.94 -18.29 1.36
CA TRP A 251 -1.14 -19.40 0.83
C TRP A 251 -1.91 -20.18 -0.23
N ARG A 252 -1.28 -20.38 -1.37
CA ARG A 252 -1.67 -21.36 -2.40
C ARG A 252 -0.40 -21.84 -3.09
N SER A 253 -0.23 -23.15 -3.22
CA SER A 253 1.03 -23.77 -3.64
C SER A 253 1.53 -23.27 -5.00
N ASP A 254 0.64 -23.08 -5.97
CA ASP A 254 0.96 -22.57 -7.31
C ASP A 254 1.21 -21.05 -7.36
N LEU A 255 0.92 -20.31 -6.27
CA LEU A 255 1.13 -18.87 -6.16
C LEU A 255 2.28 -18.47 -5.21
N THR A 256 3.06 -19.43 -4.73
CA THR A 256 4.18 -19.12 -3.81
C THR A 256 5.21 -18.15 -4.41
N SER A 257 5.31 -18.10 -5.74
CA SER A 257 6.14 -17.12 -6.45
C SER A 257 5.72 -15.66 -6.16
N LEU A 258 4.43 -15.42 -5.84
CA LEU A 258 3.90 -14.09 -5.49
C LEU A 258 4.19 -13.70 -4.04
N ILE A 259 4.52 -14.66 -3.18
CA ILE A 259 4.90 -14.44 -1.78
C ILE A 259 6.35 -13.96 -1.73
N TYR A 260 6.62 -12.97 -0.86
CA TYR A 260 7.98 -12.50 -0.61
C TYR A 260 8.92 -13.68 -0.29
N PRO A 261 10.12 -13.77 -0.88
CA PRO A 261 10.92 -15.00 -0.86
C PRO A 261 11.15 -15.61 0.53
N GLN A 262 11.47 -14.79 1.53
CA GLN A 262 11.69 -15.26 2.90
C GLN A 262 10.39 -15.62 3.65
N GLY A 263 9.23 -15.23 3.13
CA GLY A 263 7.92 -15.56 3.69
C GLY A 263 7.28 -16.82 3.11
N ARG A 264 7.97 -17.60 2.27
CA ARG A 264 7.45 -18.80 1.61
C ARG A 264 7.41 -20.01 2.56
N GLN A 265 6.63 -19.87 3.62
CA GLN A 265 6.39 -20.88 4.63
C GLN A 265 4.90 -20.89 4.98
N GLN A 266 4.28 -22.06 5.08
CA GLN A 266 2.87 -22.19 5.52
C GLN A 266 2.69 -21.80 6.99
N GLY A 267 1.44 -21.56 7.39
CA GLY A 267 1.09 -21.33 8.79
C GLY A 267 0.77 -19.87 9.14
N HIS A 268 0.71 -18.99 8.15
CA HIS A 268 0.34 -17.59 8.34
C HIS A 268 -0.97 -17.27 7.59
N ALA A 269 -1.75 -16.33 8.09
CA ALA A 269 -3.03 -15.98 7.48
C ALA A 269 -2.82 -15.32 6.11
N PHE A 270 -1.94 -14.32 6.04
CA PHE A 270 -1.64 -13.59 4.81
C PHE A 270 -0.15 -13.29 4.68
N TYR A 271 0.27 -13.04 3.45
CA TYR A 271 1.68 -12.93 3.05
C TYR A 271 2.00 -11.60 2.38
N ALA A 272 3.20 -11.09 2.64
CA ALA A 272 3.76 -9.96 1.91
C ALA A 272 4.06 -10.33 0.46
N TRP A 273 3.82 -9.39 -0.45
CA TRP A 273 3.94 -9.61 -1.88
C TRP A 273 5.39 -9.59 -2.35
N ASN A 274 5.72 -10.48 -3.28
CA ASN A 274 7.01 -10.49 -3.94
C ASN A 274 7.12 -9.37 -4.97
N THR A 275 7.60 -8.22 -4.53
CA THR A 275 7.87 -7.08 -5.40
C THR A 275 9.27 -7.12 -6.03
N LYS A 276 10.10 -8.10 -5.69
CA LYS A 276 11.48 -8.22 -6.20
C LYS A 276 11.56 -8.99 -7.51
N ASP A 277 10.74 -10.02 -7.69
CA ASP A 277 10.71 -10.81 -8.91
C ASP A 277 9.90 -10.11 -10.02
N ARG A 278 10.38 -10.22 -11.26
CA ARG A 278 9.76 -9.57 -12.43
C ARG A 278 8.41 -10.17 -12.77
N SER A 279 8.29 -11.50 -12.74
CA SER A 279 7.08 -12.22 -13.10
C SER A 279 6.00 -12.00 -12.04
N ALA A 280 6.35 -12.16 -10.77
CA ALA A 280 5.47 -11.90 -9.65
C ALA A 280 4.92 -10.45 -9.67
N ARG A 281 5.78 -9.46 -9.91
CA ARG A 281 5.34 -8.06 -10.05
C ARG A 281 4.37 -7.85 -11.19
N LYS A 282 4.59 -8.48 -12.35
CA LYS A 282 3.68 -8.36 -13.48
C LYS A 282 2.31 -8.98 -13.17
N GLN A 283 2.28 -10.14 -12.53
CA GLN A 283 1.03 -10.77 -12.08
C GLN A 283 0.30 -9.88 -11.08
N LEU A 284 0.97 -9.38 -10.05
CA LEU A 284 0.40 -8.46 -9.06
C LEU A 284 -0.14 -7.18 -9.71
N GLN A 285 0.62 -6.57 -10.62
CA GLN A 285 0.17 -5.39 -11.37
C GLN A 285 -1.03 -5.68 -12.26
N ALA A 286 -1.06 -6.84 -12.93
CA ALA A 286 -2.19 -7.25 -13.76
C ALA A 286 -3.46 -7.44 -12.91
N THR A 287 -3.33 -8.06 -11.74
CA THR A 287 -4.42 -8.25 -10.76
C THR A 287 -4.96 -6.91 -10.27
N LEU A 288 -4.08 -6.02 -9.82
CA LEU A 288 -4.46 -4.67 -9.38
C LEU A 288 -5.09 -3.84 -10.51
N ASN A 289 -4.57 -3.94 -11.72
CA ASN A 289 -5.12 -3.24 -12.89
C ASN A 289 -6.51 -3.78 -13.27
N PHE A 290 -6.71 -5.10 -13.22
CA PHE A 290 -8.01 -5.74 -13.44
C PHE A 290 -9.03 -5.22 -12.42
N LEU A 291 -8.72 -5.29 -11.13
CA LEU A 291 -9.59 -4.82 -10.07
C LEU A 291 -9.92 -3.33 -10.19
N ALA A 292 -8.91 -2.49 -10.42
CA ALA A 292 -9.11 -1.05 -10.59
C ALA A 292 -10.00 -0.74 -11.79
N ARG A 293 -9.80 -1.43 -12.93
CA ARG A 293 -10.65 -1.21 -14.11
C ARG A 293 -12.06 -1.75 -13.95
N ARG A 294 -12.26 -2.72 -13.09
CA ARG A 294 -13.59 -3.26 -12.80
C ARG A 294 -14.36 -2.41 -11.79
N TYR A 295 -13.70 -2.02 -10.70
CA TYR A 295 -14.36 -1.43 -9.52
C TYR A 295 -14.03 0.05 -9.27
N SER A 296 -13.24 0.69 -10.14
CA SER A 296 -12.94 2.12 -10.01
C SER A 296 -13.35 2.88 -11.27
N THR A 297 -14.56 2.62 -11.80
CA THR A 297 -15.10 3.31 -12.96
C THR A 297 -16.32 4.15 -12.58
N SER A 298 -16.57 5.22 -13.32
CA SER A 298 -17.74 6.08 -13.09
C SER A 298 -19.08 5.39 -13.35
N THR A 299 -19.09 4.34 -14.17
CA THR A 299 -20.32 3.60 -14.52
C THR A 299 -20.84 2.73 -13.39
N LYS A 300 -20.00 2.37 -12.42
CA LYS A 300 -20.33 1.47 -11.29
C LYS A 300 -20.96 0.13 -11.72
N LYS A 301 -20.74 -0.28 -12.96
CA LYS A 301 -21.40 -1.48 -13.56
C LYS A 301 -21.25 -2.75 -12.71
N TYR A 302 -20.15 -2.88 -11.98
CA TYR A 302 -19.83 -4.03 -11.11
C TYR A 302 -19.70 -3.62 -9.65
N GLY A 303 -20.28 -2.47 -9.28
CA GLY A 303 -20.03 -1.83 -8.01
C GLY A 303 -18.79 -0.94 -8.02
N GLN A 304 -18.49 -0.32 -6.89
CA GLN A 304 -17.40 0.65 -6.76
C GLN A 304 -16.64 0.46 -5.46
N ILE A 305 -15.32 0.46 -5.56
CA ILE A 305 -14.40 0.53 -4.43
C ILE A 305 -13.81 1.93 -4.39
N SER A 306 -13.96 2.60 -3.25
CA SER A 306 -13.47 3.95 -3.00
C SER A 306 -12.13 3.95 -2.29
N ASN A 307 -11.90 3.01 -1.38
CA ASN A 307 -10.66 2.87 -0.63
C ASN A 307 -10.00 1.52 -0.92
N TRP A 308 -8.69 1.53 -1.10
CA TRP A 308 -7.87 0.35 -1.27
C TRP A 308 -6.90 0.23 -0.09
N ILE A 309 -7.08 -0.80 0.72
CA ILE A 309 -6.25 -1.11 1.89
C ILE A 309 -5.24 -2.18 1.46
N ILE A 310 -3.97 -1.90 1.61
CA ILE A 310 -2.89 -2.76 1.11
C ILE A 310 -2.36 -3.62 2.24
N GLY A 311 -2.73 -4.90 2.23
CA GLY A 311 -2.44 -5.84 3.32
C GLY A 311 -3.38 -5.66 4.51
N ASN A 312 -3.32 -6.58 5.45
CA ASN A 312 -4.09 -6.56 6.69
C ASN A 312 -3.15 -6.46 7.88
N GLU A 313 -3.50 -5.66 8.89
CA GLU A 313 -2.78 -5.54 10.16
C GLU A 313 -1.26 -5.63 10.03
N VAL A 314 -0.71 -4.79 9.16
CA VAL A 314 0.73 -4.85 8.79
C VAL A 314 1.68 -4.58 9.95
N ASN A 315 1.18 -4.04 11.06
CA ASN A 315 1.88 -3.94 12.35
C ASN A 315 2.05 -5.31 13.02
N ASN A 316 1.12 -6.27 12.79
CA ASN A 316 1.22 -7.67 13.19
C ASN A 316 1.60 -8.55 11.99
N TYR A 317 2.71 -8.20 11.34
CA TYR A 317 3.10 -8.80 10.06
C TYR A 317 3.41 -10.30 10.15
N ASN A 318 3.79 -10.82 11.32
CA ASN A 318 4.04 -12.24 11.49
C ASN A 318 2.81 -13.11 11.19
N THR A 319 1.61 -12.58 11.36
CA THR A 319 0.35 -13.30 11.10
C THR A 319 -0.30 -12.85 9.80
N TYR A 320 -0.38 -11.54 9.57
CA TYR A 320 -1.29 -10.96 8.58
C TYR A 320 -0.62 -10.29 7.37
N ASN A 321 0.72 -10.28 7.31
CA ASN A 321 1.47 -9.84 6.12
C ASN A 321 2.89 -10.42 6.15
N TYR A 322 2.99 -11.74 6.30
CA TYR A 322 4.23 -12.44 6.61
C TYR A 322 5.28 -12.30 5.49
N ALA A 323 6.48 -11.91 5.89
CA ALA A 323 7.62 -11.68 5.01
C ALA A 323 8.88 -12.49 5.41
N GLY A 324 8.73 -13.48 6.30
CA GLY A 324 9.85 -14.12 7.00
C GLY A 324 10.35 -13.25 8.16
N SER A 325 11.33 -13.75 8.89
CA SER A 325 11.97 -12.99 9.97
C SER A 325 12.68 -11.76 9.41
N GLN A 326 12.23 -10.59 9.78
CA GLN A 326 12.73 -9.29 9.28
C GLN A 326 12.96 -8.33 10.45
N THR A 327 14.00 -7.50 10.35
CA THR A 327 14.08 -6.32 11.20
C THR A 327 12.99 -5.31 10.81
N LEU A 328 12.60 -4.42 11.72
CA LEU A 328 11.61 -3.38 11.44
C LEU A 328 11.98 -2.56 10.18
N ARG A 329 13.24 -2.21 10.02
CA ARG A 329 13.73 -1.46 8.83
C ARG A 329 13.56 -2.26 7.55
N GLN A 330 13.86 -3.56 7.56
CA GLN A 330 13.71 -4.43 6.39
C GLN A 330 12.24 -4.60 6.04
N TYR A 331 11.40 -4.90 7.04
CA TYR A 331 9.97 -5.04 6.83
C TYR A 331 9.32 -3.75 6.31
N SER A 332 9.63 -2.60 6.90
CA SER A 332 9.14 -1.31 6.43
C SER A 332 9.50 -1.06 4.95
N GLN A 333 10.70 -1.47 4.51
CA GLN A 333 11.10 -1.34 3.11
C GLN A 333 10.31 -2.31 2.21
N ILE A 334 10.07 -3.55 2.65
CA ILE A 334 9.24 -4.54 1.94
C ILE A 334 7.83 -4.00 1.74
N TYR A 335 7.22 -3.52 2.83
CA TYR A 335 5.87 -2.97 2.80
C TYR A 335 5.79 -1.69 1.97
N ALA A 336 6.76 -0.79 2.06
CA ALA A 336 6.82 0.41 1.22
C ALA A 336 6.89 0.08 -0.28
N ASP A 337 7.59 -0.99 -0.68
CA ASP A 337 7.65 -1.44 -2.07
C ASP A 337 6.32 -2.09 -2.52
N GLN A 338 5.66 -2.85 -1.63
CA GLN A 338 4.32 -3.41 -1.84
C GLN A 338 3.29 -2.29 -2.00
N PHE A 339 3.24 -1.36 -1.06
CA PHE A 339 2.33 -0.21 -1.10
C PHE A 339 2.53 0.63 -2.36
N ARG A 340 3.77 0.93 -2.75
CA ARG A 340 4.08 1.69 -3.96
C ARG A 340 3.64 0.99 -5.23
N LEU A 341 3.82 -0.35 -5.30
CA LEU A 341 3.35 -1.15 -6.43
C LEU A 341 1.83 -1.03 -6.58
N ALA A 342 1.10 -1.19 -5.48
CA ALA A 342 -0.35 -1.08 -5.45
C ALA A 342 -0.81 0.34 -5.78
N TYR A 343 -0.34 1.33 -5.05
CA TYR A 343 -0.70 2.74 -5.21
C TYR A 343 -0.51 3.21 -6.66
N ASN A 344 0.69 3.05 -7.20
CA ASN A 344 0.97 3.50 -8.57
C ASN A 344 0.09 2.78 -9.60
N THR A 345 -0.17 1.49 -9.42
CA THR A 345 -1.00 0.73 -10.37
C THR A 345 -2.46 1.16 -10.29
N LEU A 346 -3.03 1.27 -9.09
CA LEU A 346 -4.43 1.66 -8.88
C LEU A 346 -4.68 3.10 -9.36
N VAL A 347 -3.86 4.05 -8.90
CA VAL A 347 -3.98 5.48 -9.24
C VAL A 347 -3.72 5.76 -10.72
N SER A 348 -2.91 4.93 -11.40
CA SER A 348 -2.73 5.03 -12.85
C SER A 348 -3.97 4.67 -13.67
N VAL A 349 -4.94 3.99 -13.09
CA VAL A 349 -6.22 3.63 -13.72
C VAL A 349 -7.29 4.65 -13.37
N CYS A 350 -7.42 4.99 -12.10
CA CYS A 350 -8.42 5.89 -11.58
C CYS A 350 -7.83 6.82 -10.53
N LEU A 351 -8.03 8.10 -10.70
CA LEU A 351 -7.72 9.12 -9.71
C LEU A 351 -9.00 9.55 -9.01
N LEU A 352 -9.12 9.18 -7.73
CA LEU A 352 -10.13 9.69 -6.83
C LEU A 352 -9.63 11.00 -6.23
N TYR A 353 -10.41 12.07 -6.37
CA TYR A 353 -10.11 13.34 -5.71
C TYR A 353 -10.66 13.30 -4.28
N THR A 354 -9.78 13.25 -3.31
CA THR A 354 -10.14 13.57 -1.93
C THR A 354 -10.20 15.09 -1.80
N SER A 355 -11.25 15.62 -1.18
CA SER A 355 -11.43 17.07 -1.01
C SER A 355 -10.54 17.66 0.09
N ASP A 356 -9.69 16.86 0.74
CA ASP A 356 -8.94 17.29 1.90
C ASP A 356 -7.44 16.95 1.78
N ALA A 357 -6.62 17.91 2.14
CA ALA A 357 -5.22 17.87 2.59
C ALA A 357 -4.16 17.18 1.70
N ALA A 358 -4.51 16.29 0.79
CA ALA A 358 -3.54 15.71 -0.15
C ALA A 358 -3.27 16.60 -1.36
N ASP A 359 -4.07 17.63 -1.59
CA ASP A 359 -3.93 18.59 -2.69
C ASP A 359 -3.21 19.88 -2.24
N ASP A 360 -3.07 20.10 -0.92
CA ASP A 360 -2.42 21.28 -0.36
C ASP A 360 -0.90 21.13 -0.22
N GLY A 361 -0.34 20.10 -0.81
CA GLY A 361 1.08 19.81 -0.85
C GLY A 361 1.84 20.40 -2.05
N GLU A 362 1.38 21.52 -2.58
CA GLU A 362 2.24 22.29 -3.48
C GLU A 362 3.13 23.27 -2.71
#